data_3d91b6de181af264c4aec847c9f631a0
#
_entry.id   3d91b6de181af264c4aec847c9f631a0
#
_cell.length_a   1.000
_cell.length_b   1.000
_cell.length_c   1.000
_cell.angle_alpha   90.00
_cell.angle_beta   90.00
_cell.angle_gamma   90.00
#
_symmetry.space_group_name_H-M   'P 1'
#
loop_
_entity.id
_entity.type
_entity.pdbx_description
1 polymer ?
#
loop_
_entity_poly.entity_id
_entity_poly.type
_entity_poly.pdbx_seq_one_letter_code
_entity_poly.pdbx_strand_id
1 'polypeptide(L)'
;MSKQQGGQRKGKTKVEGSKKNFKKSYVKGNTSFKRNETKPKKPSNPNEIRLNKYVANSGVCSRREADVHIATGLVSVNGKIITEMGYKVKIGDEVRYDGARINPEKKAYVLLNKPKGFATTTSEGKGRTVMDLVANATSSRIKPIGRLGRNSKGLLLFTNDDIIVDKFTNSKNGVARLFHIELNKNLKLEDLKKIQEGFKVQGKLIAVEEISYIDGASKKEIGLKIKNTGNSIIRTIFDYLKYEIESLDCVAIGHLTKKDIPRGSWKHLTEQELNMLKML
;
A
#
# COMPACT_ATOMS: atom_id res chain seq x y z
N MET A 1 71.58 39.64 -6.23
CA MET A 1 71.30 41.09 -6.01
C MET A 1 69.95 41.14 -5.33
N SER A 2 69.93 41.27 -4.01
CA SER A 2 69.63 42.51 -3.27
C SER A 2 68.15 42.92 -3.42
N LYS A 3 67.35 43.13 -2.44
CA LYS A 3 67.36 43.53 -1.00
C LYS A 3 65.88 43.33 -0.54
N GLN A 4 65.58 42.73 0.56
CA GLN A 4 65.44 43.28 1.91
C GLN A 4 64.57 44.54 2.05
N GLN A 5 63.59 44.37 2.91
CA GLN A 5 63.12 45.18 4.06
C GLN A 5 61.60 45.35 3.96
N GLY A 6 60.83 45.26 4.97
CA GLY A 6 60.97 45.32 6.40
C GLY A 6 59.63 45.73 7.01
N GLY A 7 59.21 45.07 7.97
CA GLY A 7 58.55 45.24 9.21
C GLY A 7 57.49 46.33 9.39
N GLN A 8 56.41 46.00 10.02
CA GLN A 8 56.02 46.63 11.29
C GLN A 8 54.76 45.92 11.92
N ARG A 9 54.95 45.53 13.15
CA ARG A 9 53.92 45.08 14.10
C ARG A 9 53.12 46.28 14.61
N LYS A 10 51.82 46.14 14.76
CA LYS A 10 50.88 46.79 15.71
C LYS A 10 49.55 46.11 15.48
N GLY A 11 48.74 45.67 16.43
CA GLY A 11 48.62 45.84 17.84
C GLY A 11 47.36 45.07 18.20
N LYS A 12 47.40 44.27 19.26
CA LYS A 12 46.26 43.52 19.80
C LYS A 12 45.19 44.47 20.33
N THR A 13 43.94 44.32 19.90
CA THR A 13 42.78 44.73 20.69
C THR A 13 41.90 43.54 20.90
N LYS A 14 41.85 43.03 22.15
CA LYS A 14 40.88 42.11 22.69
C LYS A 14 39.52 42.81 22.72
N VAL A 15 38.54 42.24 22.03
CA VAL A 15 37.15 42.59 22.29
C VAL A 15 36.54 41.37 22.97
N GLU A 16 36.24 41.48 24.25
CA GLU A 16 35.44 40.57 25.02
C GLU A 16 33.98 40.64 24.52
N GLY A 17 33.55 39.61 23.78
CA GLY A 17 32.17 39.41 23.36
C GLY A 17 31.44 38.49 24.33
N SER A 18 30.63 39.07 25.18
CA SER A 18 29.71 38.44 26.10
C SER A 18 28.87 37.36 25.39
N LYS A 19 29.04 36.08 25.78
CA LYS A 19 28.16 34.97 25.40
C LYS A 19 26.85 35.07 26.15
N LYS A 20 25.81 35.66 25.54
CA LYS A 20 24.43 35.54 26.03
C LYS A 20 23.90 34.14 25.67
N ASN A 21 23.82 33.28 26.68
CA ASN A 21 23.12 32.01 26.62
C ASN A 21 21.62 32.25 26.47
N PHE A 22 21.09 32.13 25.27
CA PHE A 22 19.65 32.01 25.03
C PHE A 22 19.19 30.60 25.37
N LYS A 23 18.74 30.38 26.61
CA LYS A 23 17.92 29.23 26.97
C LYS A 23 16.54 29.42 26.31
N LYS A 24 16.29 28.74 25.19
CA LYS A 24 14.92 28.58 24.66
C LYS A 24 14.15 27.64 25.61
N SER A 25 13.27 28.22 26.40
CA SER A 25 12.27 27.47 27.14
C SER A 25 11.26 26.87 26.15
N TYR A 26 11.28 25.55 25.98
CA TYR A 26 10.21 24.84 25.30
C TYR A 26 8.98 24.83 26.20
N VAL A 27 7.99 25.68 25.90
CA VAL A 27 6.66 25.57 26.45
C VAL A 27 6.00 24.34 25.82
N LYS A 28 5.80 23.27 26.59
CA LYS A 28 4.95 22.14 26.22
C LYS A 28 3.51 22.65 26.09
N GLY A 29 3.11 23.03 24.90
CA GLY A 29 1.71 23.24 24.57
C GLY A 29 0.97 21.91 24.58
N ASN A 30 0.18 21.65 25.62
CA ASN A 30 -0.82 20.60 25.63
C ASN A 30 -1.98 20.99 24.71
N THR A 31 -1.79 20.86 23.41
CA THR A 31 -2.91 20.87 22.47
C THR A 31 -3.43 19.44 22.38
N SER A 32 -4.45 19.13 23.18
CA SER A 32 -5.29 17.97 22.96
C SER A 32 -5.96 18.11 21.61
N PHE A 33 -5.43 17.42 20.59
CA PHE A 33 -6.15 17.24 19.33
C PHE A 33 -7.45 16.49 19.64
N LYS A 34 -8.57 17.21 19.72
CA LYS A 34 -9.90 16.62 19.69
C LYS A 34 -9.96 15.78 18.41
N ARG A 35 -9.98 14.45 18.54
CA ARG A 35 -10.35 13.56 17.44
C ARG A 35 -11.73 14.02 17.00
N ASN A 36 -11.81 14.61 15.80
CA ASN A 36 -13.09 14.83 15.15
C ASN A 36 -13.75 13.46 15.06
N GLU A 37 -14.85 13.29 15.78
CA GLU A 37 -15.74 12.14 15.65
C GLU A 37 -16.11 12.02 14.17
N THR A 38 -15.66 10.98 13.53
CA THR A 38 -16.03 10.68 12.15
C THR A 38 -17.52 10.38 12.16
N LYS A 39 -18.32 11.34 11.67
CA LYS A 39 -19.75 11.14 11.44
C LYS A 39 -19.95 9.79 10.72
N PRO A 40 -20.93 8.98 11.14
CA PRO A 40 -21.19 7.70 10.50
C PRO A 40 -21.37 7.92 9.00
N LYS A 41 -20.62 7.19 8.19
CA LYS A 41 -20.75 7.25 6.73
C LYS A 41 -22.17 6.84 6.37
N LYS A 42 -22.96 7.75 5.81
CA LYS A 42 -24.26 7.40 5.22
C LYS A 42 -24.06 6.23 4.24
N PRO A 43 -24.94 5.23 4.24
CA PRO A 43 -24.85 4.14 3.29
C PRO A 43 -24.78 4.72 1.87
N SER A 44 -23.78 4.33 1.12
CA SER A 44 -23.62 4.77 -0.27
C SER A 44 -24.70 4.07 -1.10
N ASN A 45 -25.50 4.85 -1.81
CA ASN A 45 -26.46 4.32 -2.77
C ASN A 45 -25.70 3.51 -3.83
N PRO A 46 -26.01 2.23 -4.05
CA PRO A 46 -25.24 1.36 -4.96
C PRO A 46 -25.24 1.88 -6.42
N ASN A 47 -26.21 2.72 -6.75
CA ASN A 47 -26.39 3.29 -8.09
C ASN A 47 -25.68 4.64 -8.29
N GLU A 48 -24.93 5.11 -7.30
CA GLU A 48 -24.22 6.38 -7.37
C GLU A 48 -22.72 6.18 -7.16
N ILE A 49 -21.91 6.74 -8.05
CA ILE A 49 -20.46 6.75 -7.95
C ILE A 49 -19.92 8.19 -7.87
N ARG A 50 -18.89 8.44 -7.05
CA ARG A 50 -18.25 9.76 -7.03
C ARG A 50 -17.63 10.08 -8.38
N LEU A 51 -17.80 11.31 -8.88
CA LEU A 51 -17.31 11.75 -10.18
C LEU A 51 -15.80 11.53 -10.34
N ASN A 52 -14.97 11.88 -9.33
CA ASN A 52 -13.53 11.63 -9.36
C ASN A 52 -13.19 10.14 -9.50
N LYS A 53 -14.01 9.26 -8.89
CA LYS A 53 -13.87 7.82 -9.02
C LYS A 53 -14.28 7.35 -10.43
N TYR A 54 -15.33 7.91 -11.00
CA TYR A 54 -15.79 7.60 -12.36
C TYR A 54 -14.70 7.94 -13.39
N VAL A 55 -14.18 9.18 -13.33
CA VAL A 55 -13.09 9.65 -14.20
C VAL A 55 -11.84 8.78 -14.05
N ALA A 56 -11.45 8.45 -12.83
CA ALA A 56 -10.29 7.57 -12.61
C ALA A 56 -10.52 6.13 -13.11
N ASN A 57 -11.76 5.62 -13.03
CA ASN A 57 -12.12 4.29 -13.51
C ASN A 57 -12.25 4.21 -15.04
N SER A 58 -12.27 5.36 -15.74
CA SER A 58 -12.18 5.41 -17.20
C SER A 58 -10.73 5.42 -17.71
N GLY A 59 -9.74 5.27 -16.83
CA GLY A 59 -8.33 5.18 -17.22
C GLY A 59 -7.62 6.50 -17.49
N VAL A 60 -8.34 7.63 -17.55
CA VAL A 60 -7.81 8.94 -17.94
C VAL A 60 -6.73 9.44 -16.99
N CYS A 61 -6.96 9.35 -15.66
CA CYS A 61 -6.05 9.90 -14.65
C CYS A 61 -6.22 9.21 -13.29
N SER A 62 -5.42 9.57 -12.29
CA SER A 62 -5.63 9.13 -10.91
C SER A 62 -6.80 9.85 -10.26
N ARG A 63 -7.34 9.32 -9.15
CA ARG A 63 -8.46 9.97 -8.41
C ARG A 63 -8.10 11.36 -7.89
N ARG A 64 -6.82 11.59 -7.52
CA ARG A 64 -6.35 12.91 -7.06
C ARG A 64 -6.23 13.91 -8.21
N GLU A 65 -5.74 13.47 -9.36
CA GLU A 65 -5.71 14.29 -10.57
C GLU A 65 -7.12 14.57 -11.06
N ALA A 66 -8.04 13.59 -11.00
CA ALA A 66 -9.44 13.80 -11.31
C ALA A 66 -10.09 14.89 -10.44
N ASP A 67 -9.74 14.97 -9.16
CA ASP A 67 -10.21 16.07 -8.28
C ASP A 67 -9.73 17.43 -8.80
N VAL A 68 -8.48 17.55 -9.26
CA VAL A 68 -7.95 18.78 -9.86
C VAL A 68 -8.68 19.10 -11.18
N HIS A 69 -8.86 18.11 -12.05
CA HIS A 69 -9.52 18.28 -13.35
C HIS A 69 -11.00 18.67 -13.19
N ILE A 70 -11.69 18.15 -12.19
CA ILE A 70 -13.06 18.57 -11.85
C ILE A 70 -13.06 20.04 -11.40
N ALA A 71 -12.16 20.41 -10.48
CA ALA A 71 -12.08 21.79 -9.97
C ALA A 71 -11.74 22.81 -11.08
N THR A 72 -10.97 22.41 -12.09
CA THR A 72 -10.64 23.27 -13.25
C THR A 72 -11.69 23.27 -14.35
N GLY A 73 -12.80 22.53 -14.19
CA GLY A 73 -13.93 22.56 -15.14
C GLY A 73 -13.73 21.70 -16.39
N LEU A 74 -12.74 20.77 -16.41
CA LEU A 74 -12.50 19.86 -17.53
C LEU A 74 -13.53 18.73 -17.62
N VAL A 75 -14.40 18.57 -16.61
CA VAL A 75 -15.36 17.47 -16.53
C VAL A 75 -16.78 17.99 -16.61
N SER A 76 -17.58 17.42 -17.49
CA SER A 76 -19.02 17.70 -17.57
C SER A 76 -19.86 16.43 -17.41
N VAL A 77 -21.06 16.60 -16.85
CA VAL A 77 -22.06 15.55 -16.67
C VAL A 77 -23.36 16.03 -17.29
N ASN A 78 -23.90 15.27 -18.23
CA ASN A 78 -25.10 15.62 -19.01
C ASN A 78 -25.03 17.02 -19.63
N GLY A 79 -23.85 17.36 -20.17
CA GLY A 79 -23.60 18.67 -20.80
C GLY A 79 -23.30 19.83 -19.84
N LYS A 80 -23.41 19.62 -18.52
CA LYS A 80 -23.15 20.67 -17.51
C LYS A 80 -21.75 20.47 -16.91
N ILE A 81 -20.94 21.54 -16.92
CA ILE A 81 -19.61 21.53 -16.26
C ILE A 81 -19.80 21.41 -14.75
N ILE A 82 -19.09 20.46 -14.14
CA ILE A 82 -19.11 20.21 -12.70
C ILE A 82 -17.77 20.60 -12.10
N THR A 83 -17.78 21.51 -11.14
CA THR A 83 -16.59 21.92 -10.36
C THR A 83 -16.70 21.54 -8.89
N GLU A 84 -17.86 21.02 -8.48
CA GLU A 84 -18.14 20.67 -7.09
C GLU A 84 -17.43 19.37 -6.69
N MET A 85 -16.69 19.45 -5.58
CA MET A 85 -16.01 18.29 -5.01
C MET A 85 -16.99 17.33 -4.35
N GLY A 86 -16.84 16.03 -4.64
CA GLY A 86 -17.71 15.00 -4.07
C GLY A 86 -19.02 14.77 -4.83
N TYR A 87 -19.21 15.44 -5.98
CA TYR A 87 -20.34 15.20 -6.88
C TYR A 87 -20.48 13.70 -7.20
N LYS A 88 -21.71 13.22 -7.28
CA LYS A 88 -22.03 11.82 -7.56
C LYS A 88 -22.74 11.69 -8.90
N VAL A 89 -22.25 10.76 -9.70
CA VAL A 89 -22.80 10.38 -11.00
C VAL A 89 -23.71 9.18 -10.81
N LYS A 90 -24.86 9.18 -11.48
CA LYS A 90 -25.82 8.07 -11.51
C LYS A 90 -25.53 7.13 -12.69
N ILE A 91 -26.04 5.90 -12.60
CA ILE A 91 -26.05 4.99 -13.74
C ILE A 91 -26.90 5.61 -14.86
N GLY A 92 -26.29 5.77 -16.04
CA GLY A 92 -26.93 6.38 -17.21
C GLY A 92 -26.56 7.85 -17.47
N ASP A 93 -25.89 8.53 -16.52
CA ASP A 93 -25.37 9.87 -16.79
C ASP A 93 -24.25 9.81 -17.83
N GLU A 94 -24.27 10.77 -18.76
CA GLU A 94 -23.19 10.97 -19.72
C GLU A 94 -22.09 11.83 -19.10
N VAL A 95 -20.90 11.26 -18.98
CA VAL A 95 -19.73 11.99 -18.45
C VAL A 95 -18.76 12.25 -19.59
N ARG A 96 -18.31 13.50 -19.68
CA ARG A 96 -17.29 13.92 -20.65
C ARG A 96 -16.08 14.50 -19.92
N TYR A 97 -14.92 14.20 -20.44
CA TYR A 97 -13.64 14.77 -20.00
C TYR A 97 -13.02 15.47 -21.21
N ASP A 98 -12.72 16.76 -21.06
CA ASP A 98 -12.22 17.61 -22.15
C ASP A 98 -13.02 17.44 -23.46
N GLY A 99 -14.37 17.47 -23.32
CA GLY A 99 -15.32 17.29 -24.42
C GLY A 99 -15.51 15.84 -24.90
N ALA A 100 -14.58 14.93 -24.62
CA ALA A 100 -14.67 13.53 -25.01
C ALA A 100 -15.53 12.71 -24.03
N ARG A 101 -16.43 11.87 -24.54
CA ARG A 101 -17.22 10.96 -23.70
C ARG A 101 -16.31 9.89 -23.10
N ILE A 102 -16.40 9.70 -21.80
CA ILE A 102 -15.66 8.67 -21.07
C ILE A 102 -16.59 7.64 -20.44
N ASN A 103 -16.16 6.38 -20.43
CA ASN A 103 -16.88 5.29 -19.78
C ASN A 103 -15.90 4.53 -18.87
N PRO A 104 -16.39 3.91 -17.78
CA PRO A 104 -15.56 3.05 -16.98
C PRO A 104 -14.97 1.91 -17.81
N GLU A 105 -13.67 1.65 -17.64
CA GLU A 105 -13.01 0.54 -18.30
C GLU A 105 -13.59 -0.81 -17.89
N LYS A 106 -13.44 -1.81 -18.76
CA LYS A 106 -13.81 -3.19 -18.45
C LYS A 106 -13.05 -3.66 -17.20
N LYS A 107 -13.73 -4.38 -16.32
CA LYS A 107 -13.11 -4.97 -15.14
C LYS A 107 -12.08 -6.00 -15.54
N ALA A 108 -10.88 -5.91 -15.00
CA ALA A 108 -9.78 -6.82 -15.25
C ALA A 108 -9.24 -7.37 -13.93
N TYR A 109 -8.84 -8.63 -13.93
CA TYR A 109 -8.33 -9.35 -12.76
C TYR A 109 -7.10 -10.15 -13.17
N VAL A 110 -5.95 -9.78 -12.63
CA VAL A 110 -4.66 -10.37 -13.00
C VAL A 110 -3.95 -10.85 -11.74
N LEU A 111 -3.55 -12.10 -11.72
CA LEU A 111 -2.82 -12.73 -10.63
C LEU A 111 -1.36 -12.90 -11.04
N LEU A 112 -0.46 -12.21 -10.36
CA LEU A 112 0.98 -12.25 -10.60
C LEU A 112 1.69 -13.11 -9.54
N ASN A 113 2.63 -13.96 -9.95
CA ASN A 113 3.60 -14.56 -9.06
C ASN A 113 4.87 -13.69 -9.02
N LYS A 114 4.86 -12.70 -8.13
CA LYS A 114 5.88 -11.66 -8.02
C LYS A 114 7.26 -12.21 -7.67
N PRO A 115 8.33 -11.89 -8.41
CA PRO A 115 9.72 -12.18 -8.06
C PRO A 115 10.28 -11.16 -7.06
N LYS A 116 11.47 -11.46 -6.48
CA LYS A 116 12.28 -10.47 -5.74
C LYS A 116 12.71 -9.32 -6.65
N GLY A 117 13.05 -8.17 -6.08
CA GLY A 117 13.62 -7.03 -6.80
C GLY A 117 12.61 -6.01 -7.34
N PHE A 118 11.32 -6.31 -7.38
CA PHE A 118 10.27 -5.42 -7.88
C PHE A 118 9.50 -4.76 -6.74
N ALA A 119 9.33 -3.45 -6.81
CA ALA A 119 8.53 -2.70 -5.83
C ALA A 119 7.04 -2.80 -6.15
N THR A 120 6.18 -2.99 -5.12
CA THR A 120 4.73 -2.93 -5.27
C THR A 120 4.26 -1.49 -5.19
N THR A 121 4.35 -0.78 -6.30
CA THR A 121 3.91 0.61 -6.45
C THR A 121 3.46 0.87 -7.88
N THR A 122 2.56 1.84 -8.03
CA THR A 122 2.13 2.39 -9.32
C THR A 122 2.86 3.70 -9.66
N SER A 123 3.74 4.20 -8.75
CA SER A 123 4.48 5.44 -8.96
C SER A 123 5.70 5.19 -9.83
N GLU A 124 5.89 6.02 -10.82
CA GLU A 124 7.06 6.07 -11.68
C GLU A 124 8.31 6.53 -10.92
N GLY A 125 9.50 6.29 -11.48
CA GLY A 125 10.77 6.77 -10.93
C GLY A 125 11.33 5.97 -9.75
N LYS A 126 10.71 4.86 -9.34
CA LYS A 126 11.19 4.00 -8.23
C LYS A 126 11.94 2.74 -8.67
N GLY A 127 12.47 2.72 -9.88
CA GLY A 127 13.11 1.55 -10.48
C GLY A 127 12.08 0.46 -10.82
N ARG A 128 12.50 -0.80 -10.95
CA ARG A 128 11.61 -1.91 -11.36
C ARG A 128 10.43 -2.06 -10.43
N THR A 129 9.23 -2.03 -11.01
CA THR A 129 7.95 -2.13 -10.29
C THR A 129 7.17 -3.35 -10.75
N VAL A 130 6.18 -3.77 -9.97
CA VAL A 130 5.27 -4.85 -10.37
C VAL A 130 4.41 -4.48 -11.58
N MET A 131 4.25 -3.18 -11.88
CA MET A 131 3.51 -2.72 -13.05
C MET A 131 4.23 -3.10 -14.35
N ASP A 132 5.57 -3.11 -14.35
CA ASP A 132 6.38 -3.51 -15.51
C ASP A 132 6.12 -4.99 -15.89
N LEU A 133 5.84 -5.84 -14.88
CA LEU A 133 5.56 -7.27 -15.10
C LEU A 133 4.16 -7.54 -15.64
N VAL A 134 3.21 -6.66 -15.41
CA VAL A 134 1.80 -6.81 -15.84
C VAL A 134 1.39 -5.82 -16.92
N ALA A 135 2.34 -5.08 -17.50
CA ALA A 135 2.08 -4.04 -18.49
C ALA A 135 1.27 -4.54 -19.68
N ASN A 136 1.54 -5.76 -20.14
CA ASN A 136 0.87 -6.38 -21.29
C ASN A 136 -0.35 -7.23 -20.91
N ALA A 137 -0.77 -7.22 -19.63
CA ALA A 137 -1.87 -8.07 -19.18
C ALA A 137 -3.24 -7.54 -19.64
N THR A 138 -3.41 -6.23 -19.68
CA THR A 138 -4.67 -5.60 -20.06
C THR A 138 -4.43 -4.14 -20.44
N SER A 139 -5.30 -3.61 -21.31
CA SER A 139 -5.34 -2.17 -21.61
C SER A 139 -5.98 -1.36 -20.50
N SER A 140 -6.74 -1.99 -19.60
CA SER A 140 -7.39 -1.32 -18.48
C SER A 140 -6.39 -0.95 -17.39
N ARG A 141 -6.59 0.18 -16.72
CA ARG A 141 -5.73 0.66 -15.63
C ARG A 141 -5.96 -0.13 -14.34
N ILE A 142 -5.19 -1.19 -14.15
CA ILE A 142 -5.24 -2.02 -12.95
C ILE A 142 -4.27 -1.52 -11.87
N LYS A 143 -4.55 -1.89 -10.61
CA LYS A 143 -3.71 -1.59 -9.45
C LYS A 143 -3.53 -2.84 -8.58
N PRO A 144 -2.39 -3.00 -7.90
CA PRO A 144 -2.17 -4.13 -7.00
C PRO A 144 -3.05 -4.00 -5.75
N ILE A 145 -3.62 -5.12 -5.29
CA ILE A 145 -4.35 -5.20 -4.03
C ILE A 145 -3.40 -5.63 -2.92
N GLY A 146 -3.16 -4.72 -1.98
CA GLY A 146 -2.13 -4.90 -0.95
C GLY A 146 -0.74 -4.65 -1.49
N ARG A 147 0.26 -5.00 -0.71
CA ARG A 147 1.67 -4.79 -1.08
C ARG A 147 2.53 -5.95 -0.58
N LEU A 148 3.46 -6.36 -1.40
CA LEU A 148 4.60 -7.19 -1.01
C LEU A 148 5.86 -6.33 -1.07
N GLY A 149 6.75 -6.46 -0.09
CA GLY A 149 8.03 -5.75 -0.09
C GLY A 149 8.84 -6.07 -1.35
N ARG A 150 9.82 -5.23 -1.68
CA ARG A 150 10.70 -5.44 -2.85
C ARG A 150 11.34 -6.83 -2.84
N ASN A 151 11.81 -7.28 -1.68
CA ASN A 151 12.46 -8.58 -1.50
C ASN A 151 11.50 -9.73 -1.19
N SER A 152 10.20 -9.45 -1.01
CA SER A 152 9.19 -10.49 -0.82
C SER A 152 8.73 -11.06 -2.17
N LYS A 153 8.33 -12.33 -2.16
CA LYS A 153 7.90 -13.10 -3.34
C LYS A 153 6.43 -13.46 -3.24
N GLY A 154 5.87 -13.99 -4.32
CA GLY A 154 4.60 -14.69 -4.33
C GLY A 154 3.44 -13.94 -4.92
N LEU A 155 2.25 -14.41 -4.62
CA LEU A 155 1.02 -13.96 -5.25
C LEU A 155 0.67 -12.53 -4.92
N LEU A 156 0.31 -11.78 -5.96
CA LEU A 156 -0.21 -10.42 -5.88
C LEU A 156 -1.34 -10.27 -6.90
N LEU A 157 -2.50 -9.86 -6.42
CA LEU A 157 -3.69 -9.65 -7.26
C LEU A 157 -3.76 -8.19 -7.71
N PHE A 158 -4.12 -7.99 -8.98
CA PHE A 158 -4.34 -6.67 -9.60
C PHE A 158 -5.76 -6.59 -10.14
N THR A 159 -6.40 -5.45 -9.95
CA THR A 159 -7.72 -5.19 -10.52
C THR A 159 -8.03 -3.69 -10.55
N ASN A 160 -9.02 -3.31 -11.35
CA ASN A 160 -9.70 -2.01 -11.32
C ASN A 160 -11.08 -2.10 -10.67
N ASP A 161 -11.50 -3.28 -10.16
CA ASP A 161 -12.78 -3.48 -9.47
C ASP A 161 -12.68 -3.10 -7.98
N ASP A 162 -13.26 -1.96 -7.63
CA ASP A 162 -13.24 -1.48 -6.24
C ASP A 162 -13.99 -2.40 -5.26
N ILE A 163 -14.99 -3.18 -5.72
CA ILE A 163 -15.71 -4.12 -4.86
C ILE A 163 -14.75 -5.18 -4.33
N ILE A 164 -13.92 -5.73 -5.22
CA ILE A 164 -12.88 -6.70 -4.83
C ILE A 164 -11.82 -6.01 -3.95
N VAL A 165 -11.37 -4.80 -4.31
CA VAL A 165 -10.41 -4.05 -3.50
C VAL A 165 -10.92 -3.84 -2.07
N ASP A 166 -12.17 -3.43 -1.91
CA ASP A 166 -12.78 -3.21 -0.59
C ASP A 166 -12.88 -4.50 0.22
N LYS A 167 -13.22 -5.63 -0.41
CA LYS A 167 -13.19 -6.94 0.23
C LYS A 167 -11.84 -7.31 0.81
N PHE A 168 -10.77 -7.06 0.07
CA PHE A 168 -9.40 -7.36 0.50
C PHE A 168 -8.85 -6.40 1.54
N THR A 169 -9.31 -5.15 1.56
CA THR A 169 -8.83 -4.10 2.46
C THR A 169 -9.65 -4.00 3.76
N ASN A 170 -10.81 -4.65 3.81
CA ASN A 170 -11.63 -4.67 5.02
C ASN A 170 -10.91 -5.43 6.15
N SER A 171 -10.72 -4.77 7.29
CA SER A 171 -10.01 -5.33 8.43
C SER A 171 -10.74 -6.46 9.15
N LYS A 172 -12.06 -6.48 9.07
CA LYS A 172 -12.89 -7.48 9.77
C LYS A 172 -13.13 -8.75 8.97
N ASN A 173 -13.41 -8.59 7.67
CA ASN A 173 -13.79 -9.68 6.76
C ASN A 173 -12.83 -9.78 5.56
N GLY A 174 -11.58 -9.39 5.72
CA GLY A 174 -10.59 -9.44 4.65
C GLY A 174 -10.26 -10.86 4.23
N VAL A 175 -9.87 -11.01 2.97
CA VAL A 175 -9.45 -12.31 2.43
C VAL A 175 -8.14 -12.75 3.07
N ALA A 176 -8.11 -13.97 3.60
CA ALA A 176 -6.93 -14.56 4.20
C ALA A 176 -5.82 -14.79 3.16
N ARG A 177 -4.58 -14.60 3.59
CA ARG A 177 -3.38 -14.88 2.81
C ARG A 177 -2.49 -15.83 3.58
N LEU A 178 -1.98 -16.83 2.87
CA LEU A 178 -1.03 -17.79 3.41
C LEU A 178 0.37 -17.40 2.95
N PHE A 179 1.27 -17.27 3.91
CA PHE A 179 2.68 -16.98 3.68
C PHE A 179 3.54 -18.15 4.10
N HIS A 180 4.51 -18.48 3.27
CA HIS A 180 5.67 -19.29 3.63
C HIS A 180 6.79 -18.33 4.04
N ILE A 181 7.29 -18.48 5.25
CA ILE A 181 8.30 -17.60 5.87
C ILE A 181 9.49 -18.43 6.28
N GLU A 182 10.68 -17.98 5.91
CA GLU A 182 11.95 -18.55 6.33
C GLU A 182 12.66 -17.55 7.25
N LEU A 183 13.04 -18.00 8.43
CA LEU A 183 13.69 -17.22 9.47
C LEU A 183 15.19 -17.52 9.53
N ASN A 184 15.97 -16.57 10.07
CA ASN A 184 17.41 -16.76 10.31
C ASN A 184 17.75 -17.85 11.31
N LYS A 185 16.82 -18.22 12.19
CA LYS A 185 16.97 -19.25 13.22
C LYS A 185 15.66 -19.98 13.47
N ASN A 186 15.73 -21.15 14.11
CA ASN A 186 14.56 -21.95 14.44
C ASN A 186 13.58 -21.16 15.32
N LEU A 187 12.31 -21.13 14.95
CA LEU A 187 11.25 -20.56 15.78
C LEU A 187 11.05 -21.46 17.02
N LYS A 188 11.09 -20.87 18.20
CA LYS A 188 10.81 -21.59 19.45
C LYS A 188 9.32 -21.90 19.55
N LEU A 189 9.00 -23.04 20.15
CA LEU A 189 7.61 -23.46 20.36
C LEU A 189 6.81 -22.45 21.23
N GLU A 190 7.48 -21.84 22.21
CA GLU A 190 6.89 -20.81 23.05
C GLU A 190 6.49 -19.56 22.26
N ASP A 191 7.36 -19.12 21.35
CA ASP A 191 7.10 -17.95 20.50
C ASP A 191 6.00 -18.27 19.47
N LEU A 192 5.97 -19.49 18.92
CA LEU A 192 4.92 -19.95 18.03
C LEU A 192 3.56 -19.90 18.74
N LYS A 193 3.45 -20.45 19.94
CA LYS A 193 2.22 -20.41 20.77
C LYS A 193 1.80 -18.98 21.07
N LYS A 194 2.77 -18.12 21.42
CA LYS A 194 2.52 -16.69 21.68
C LYS A 194 1.93 -15.98 20.45
N ILE A 195 2.40 -16.32 19.23
CA ILE A 195 1.84 -15.76 17.99
C ILE A 195 0.42 -16.30 17.77
N GLN A 196 0.17 -17.60 18.04
CA GLN A 196 -1.17 -18.22 17.91
C GLN A 196 -2.20 -17.57 18.83
N GLU A 197 -1.84 -17.33 20.08
CA GLU A 197 -2.71 -16.70 21.07
C GLU A 197 -2.95 -15.21 20.79
N GLY A 198 -2.08 -14.60 20.00
CA GLY A 198 -2.07 -13.17 19.76
C GLY A 198 -1.43 -12.38 20.88
N PHE A 199 -0.84 -11.26 20.56
CA PHE A 199 -0.16 -10.40 21.53
C PHE A 199 -0.20 -8.93 21.14
N LYS A 200 0.06 -8.06 22.11
CA LYS A 200 0.06 -6.61 21.88
C LYS A 200 1.46 -6.12 21.51
N VAL A 201 1.56 -5.42 20.38
CA VAL A 201 2.76 -4.69 19.99
C VAL A 201 2.42 -3.22 19.89
N GLN A 202 3.12 -2.38 20.63
CA GLN A 202 2.86 -0.91 20.67
C GLN A 202 1.37 -0.58 20.91
N GLY A 203 0.72 -1.32 21.82
CA GLY A 203 -0.69 -1.11 22.16
C GLY A 203 -1.72 -1.64 21.16
N LYS A 204 -1.30 -2.19 20.02
CA LYS A 204 -2.19 -2.84 19.03
C LYS A 204 -2.16 -4.35 19.22
N LEU A 205 -3.35 -4.94 19.34
CA LEU A 205 -3.49 -6.40 19.31
C LEU A 205 -3.18 -6.92 17.91
N ILE A 206 -2.24 -7.84 17.83
CA ILE A 206 -1.90 -8.59 16.62
C ILE A 206 -2.43 -10.00 16.81
N ALA A 207 -3.33 -10.41 15.93
CA ALA A 207 -3.85 -11.77 15.87
C ALA A 207 -3.64 -12.33 14.46
N VAL A 208 -3.23 -13.57 14.39
CA VAL A 208 -3.12 -14.35 13.16
C VAL A 208 -4.24 -15.40 13.12
N GLU A 209 -4.60 -15.89 11.94
CA GLU A 209 -5.59 -16.97 11.84
C GLU A 209 -4.95 -18.31 12.18
N GLU A 210 -3.74 -18.53 11.69
CA GLU A 210 -3.03 -19.78 11.86
C GLU A 210 -1.53 -19.56 11.69
N ILE A 211 -0.74 -20.26 12.49
CA ILE A 211 0.70 -20.39 12.31
C ILE A 211 1.12 -21.82 12.64
N SER A 212 1.95 -22.43 11.80
CA SER A 212 2.45 -23.78 11.99
C SER A 212 3.86 -23.94 11.44
N TYR A 213 4.59 -24.92 11.93
CA TYR A 213 5.77 -25.40 11.22
C TYR A 213 5.34 -26.14 9.95
N ILE A 214 6.21 -26.18 8.97
CA ILE A 214 5.97 -26.92 7.72
C ILE A 214 6.50 -28.35 7.92
N ASP A 215 5.62 -29.33 7.66
CA ASP A 215 5.98 -30.73 7.80
C ASP A 215 7.15 -31.09 6.86
N GLY A 216 8.12 -31.81 7.40
CA GLY A 216 9.30 -32.22 6.66
C GLY A 216 10.34 -31.13 6.42
N ALA A 217 10.08 -29.88 6.85
CA ALA A 217 10.99 -28.76 6.74
C ALA A 217 11.69 -28.44 8.09
N SER A 218 12.67 -27.56 8.02
CA SER A 218 13.37 -27.03 9.20
C SER A 218 12.40 -26.16 10.04
N LYS A 219 12.58 -26.13 11.36
CA LYS A 219 11.82 -25.21 12.25
C LYS A 219 12.05 -23.71 11.98
N LYS A 220 12.92 -23.37 11.03
CA LYS A 220 13.05 -22.03 10.47
C LYS A 220 11.92 -21.70 9.49
N GLU A 221 11.31 -22.71 8.90
CA GLU A 221 10.28 -22.58 7.88
C GLU A 221 8.90 -22.75 8.49
N ILE A 222 8.08 -21.74 8.31
CA ILE A 222 6.75 -21.65 8.90
C ILE A 222 5.70 -21.22 7.88
N GLY A 223 4.50 -21.77 8.05
CA GLY A 223 3.30 -21.32 7.41
C GLY A 223 2.56 -20.30 8.30
N LEU A 224 2.22 -19.14 7.77
CA LEU A 224 1.47 -18.11 8.46
C LEU A 224 0.24 -17.70 7.65
N LYS A 225 -0.94 -17.89 8.20
CA LYS A 225 -2.21 -17.46 7.61
C LYS A 225 -2.73 -16.23 8.35
N ILE A 226 -2.98 -15.15 7.61
CA ILE A 226 -3.38 -13.89 8.21
C ILE A 226 -4.34 -13.11 7.30
N LYS A 227 -5.39 -12.56 7.89
CA LYS A 227 -6.26 -11.55 7.27
C LYS A 227 -5.68 -10.16 7.47
N ASN A 228 -6.03 -9.24 6.56
CA ASN A 228 -5.67 -7.83 6.64
C ASN A 228 -4.18 -7.59 6.98
N THR A 229 -3.35 -7.99 6.07
CA THR A 229 -1.93 -7.68 6.15
C THR A 229 -1.67 -6.22 5.77
N GLY A 230 -1.68 -5.35 6.77
CA GLY A 230 -0.86 -4.16 6.64
C GLY A 230 0.57 -4.63 6.32
N ASN A 231 1.25 -3.94 5.38
CA ASN A 231 2.51 -4.42 4.78
C ASN A 231 3.65 -4.72 5.77
N SER A 232 3.55 -4.24 6.99
CA SER A 232 4.58 -4.36 8.02
C SER A 232 4.22 -5.37 9.11
N ILE A 233 2.97 -5.86 9.19
CA ILE A 233 2.52 -6.61 10.38
C ILE A 233 3.33 -7.90 10.59
N ILE A 234 3.61 -8.64 9.50
CA ILE A 234 4.42 -9.87 9.58
C ILE A 234 5.82 -9.54 10.08
N ARG A 235 6.46 -8.50 9.53
CA ARG A 235 7.77 -8.06 10.00
C ARG A 235 7.72 -7.61 11.45
N THR A 236 6.72 -6.82 11.83
CA THR A 236 6.53 -6.36 13.21
C THR A 236 6.41 -7.52 14.20
N ILE A 237 5.75 -8.62 13.83
CA ILE A 237 5.65 -9.83 14.65
C ILE A 237 7.05 -10.40 14.92
N PHE A 238 7.82 -10.67 13.86
CA PHE A 238 9.11 -11.34 13.97
C PHE A 238 10.20 -10.42 14.52
N ASP A 239 10.21 -9.13 14.17
CA ASP A 239 11.12 -8.14 14.75
C ASP A 239 10.91 -8.00 16.28
N TYR A 240 9.65 -8.00 16.74
CA TYR A 240 9.34 -7.97 18.18
C TYR A 240 9.89 -9.20 18.93
N LEU A 241 9.81 -10.38 18.29
CA LEU A 241 10.33 -11.64 18.85
C LEU A 241 11.82 -11.88 18.55
N LYS A 242 12.51 -10.90 17.95
CA LYS A 242 13.95 -10.97 17.63
C LYS A 242 14.32 -12.07 16.62
N TYR A 243 13.47 -12.26 15.62
CA TYR A 243 13.73 -13.07 14.44
C TYR A 243 13.86 -12.19 13.20
N GLU A 244 14.77 -12.56 12.30
CA GLU A 244 14.91 -11.91 11.00
C GLU A 244 14.26 -12.79 9.91
N ILE A 245 13.53 -12.15 9.00
CA ILE A 245 12.89 -12.83 7.87
C ILE A 245 13.86 -12.85 6.69
N GLU A 246 14.40 -14.01 6.36
CA GLU A 246 15.26 -14.23 5.19
C GLU A 246 14.45 -14.35 3.90
N SER A 247 13.29 -15.01 3.97
CA SER A 247 12.39 -15.16 2.82
C SER A 247 10.95 -15.02 3.25
N LEU A 248 10.17 -14.29 2.45
CA LEU A 248 8.73 -14.12 2.59
C LEU A 248 8.07 -14.39 1.25
N ASP A 249 7.26 -15.43 1.17
CA ASP A 249 6.58 -15.85 -0.05
C ASP A 249 5.06 -15.97 0.20
N CYS A 250 4.24 -15.19 -0.48
CA CYS A 250 2.79 -15.33 -0.46
C CYS A 250 2.40 -16.52 -1.34
N VAL A 251 1.99 -17.62 -0.74
CA VAL A 251 1.71 -18.88 -1.46
C VAL A 251 0.26 -19.05 -1.85
N ALA A 252 -0.67 -18.43 -1.08
CA ALA A 252 -2.09 -18.43 -1.41
C ALA A 252 -2.78 -17.12 -1.00
N ILE A 253 -3.87 -16.78 -1.72
CA ILE A 253 -4.77 -15.66 -1.46
C ILE A 253 -6.20 -16.22 -1.52
N GLY A 254 -6.83 -16.45 -0.36
CA GLY A 254 -8.07 -17.20 -0.30
C GLY A 254 -7.87 -18.60 -0.89
N HIS A 255 -8.58 -18.91 -1.96
CA HIS A 255 -8.46 -20.16 -2.70
C HIS A 255 -7.46 -20.09 -3.88
N LEU A 256 -6.96 -18.89 -4.22
CA LEU A 256 -6.01 -18.74 -5.30
C LEU A 256 -4.61 -19.20 -4.85
N THR A 257 -3.98 -20.05 -5.65
CA THR A 257 -2.65 -20.58 -5.40
C THR A 257 -1.68 -20.20 -6.52
N LYS A 258 -0.38 -20.29 -6.24
CA LYS A 258 0.66 -20.05 -7.27
C LYS A 258 0.95 -21.26 -8.15
N LYS A 259 0.21 -22.36 -7.99
CA LYS A 259 0.31 -23.54 -8.84
C LYS A 259 0.13 -23.09 -10.30
N ASP A 260 0.93 -23.59 -11.19
CA ASP A 260 0.88 -23.31 -12.64
C ASP A 260 1.17 -21.85 -13.04
N ILE A 261 1.68 -21.01 -12.12
CA ILE A 261 2.14 -19.66 -12.42
C ILE A 261 3.64 -19.56 -12.15
N PRO A 262 4.50 -19.62 -13.17
CA PRO A 262 5.93 -19.44 -13.00
C PRO A 262 6.29 -18.11 -12.33
N ARG A 263 7.45 -18.04 -11.69
CA ARG A 263 7.93 -16.83 -11.03
C ARG A 263 8.15 -15.71 -12.06
N GLY A 264 7.54 -14.54 -11.84
CA GLY A 264 7.56 -13.42 -12.78
C GLY A 264 6.42 -13.42 -13.79
N SER A 265 5.67 -14.52 -13.92
CA SER A 265 4.52 -14.64 -14.81
C SER A 265 3.21 -14.30 -14.09
N TRP A 266 2.22 -14.00 -14.89
CA TRP A 266 0.86 -13.69 -14.45
C TRP A 266 -0.18 -14.49 -15.25
N LYS A 267 -1.40 -14.55 -14.73
CA LYS A 267 -2.57 -15.08 -15.45
C LYS A 267 -3.80 -14.21 -15.19
N HIS A 268 -4.77 -14.24 -16.06
CA HIS A 268 -6.12 -13.75 -15.76
C HIS A 268 -6.83 -14.73 -14.83
N LEU A 269 -7.69 -14.22 -13.94
CA LEU A 269 -8.58 -15.08 -13.18
C LEU A 269 -9.66 -15.66 -14.08
N THR A 270 -9.96 -16.91 -13.88
CA THR A 270 -11.13 -17.57 -14.49
C THR A 270 -12.42 -17.07 -13.82
N GLU A 271 -13.55 -17.23 -14.49
CA GLU A 271 -14.85 -16.86 -13.91
C GLU A 271 -15.14 -17.62 -12.61
N GLN A 272 -14.74 -18.89 -12.53
CA GLN A 272 -14.88 -19.69 -11.30
C GLN A 272 -14.05 -19.11 -10.16
N GLU A 273 -12.77 -18.81 -10.39
CA GLU A 273 -11.90 -18.18 -9.39
C GLU A 273 -12.43 -16.82 -8.93
N LEU A 274 -12.97 -16.03 -9.88
CA LEU A 274 -13.56 -14.73 -9.56
C LEU A 274 -14.85 -14.88 -8.74
N ASN A 275 -15.73 -15.81 -9.09
CA ASN A 275 -16.96 -16.05 -8.35
C ASN A 275 -16.68 -16.54 -6.93
N MET A 276 -15.71 -17.43 -6.75
CA MET A 276 -15.25 -17.85 -5.43
C MET A 276 -14.67 -16.69 -4.61
N LEU A 277 -13.91 -15.77 -5.22
CA LEU A 277 -13.44 -14.55 -4.56
C LEU A 277 -14.57 -13.60 -4.13
N LYS A 278 -15.65 -13.55 -4.91
CA LYS A 278 -16.82 -12.74 -4.58
C LYS A 278 -17.65 -13.34 -3.45
N MET A 279 -17.58 -14.63 -3.23
CA MET A 279 -18.30 -15.33 -2.15
C MET A 279 -17.57 -15.23 -0.79
N LEU A 280 -16.23 -15.07 -0.76
CA LEU A 280 -15.45 -14.82 0.46
C LEU A 280 -15.84 -13.50 1.12
#